data_f54a558db218d52f08bc322737206ae4
#
_entry.id   f54a558db218d52f08bc322737206ae4
#
_cell.length_a   1.000
_cell.length_b   1.000
_cell.length_c   1.000
_cell.angle_alpha   90.00
_cell.angle_beta   90.00
_cell.angle_gamma   90.00
#
_symmetry.space_group_name_H-M   'P 1'
#
loop_
_entity.id
_entity.type
_entity.pdbx_description
1 polymer ?
#
loop_
_entity_poly.entity_id
_entity_poly.type
_entity_poly.pdbx_seq_one_letter_code
_entity_poly.pdbx_strand_id
1 'polypeptide(L)'
;MSVKLGVAPIAWSNDDMPELGGETTLEQCLKEANEAGYIGIESGGKFPKKSSELIPKLDQFNLKLCSGWYGANLRKNSVEEEKKSIQEQLDLFKDCDAPCIV
;
A
#
# COMPACT_ATOMS: atom_id res chain seq x y z
N MET A 1 3.63 -17.16 20.02
CA MET A 1 3.02 -16.09 19.17
C MET A 1 4.15 -15.24 18.59
N SER A 2 4.22 -15.12 17.30
CA SER A 2 5.20 -14.26 16.62
C SER A 2 4.57 -12.93 16.24
N VAL A 3 5.29 -11.84 16.44
CA VAL A 3 4.89 -10.52 15.95
C VAL A 3 5.39 -10.35 14.53
N LYS A 4 4.50 -9.87 13.66
CA LYS A 4 4.82 -9.56 12.27
C LYS A 4 4.89 -8.04 12.12
N LEU A 5 6.00 -7.55 11.56
CA LEU A 5 6.21 -6.12 11.41
C LEU A 5 5.97 -5.68 9.96
N GLY A 6 5.22 -4.62 9.81
CA GLY A 6 5.03 -3.91 8.54
C GLY A 6 5.59 -2.51 8.61
N VAL A 7 5.83 -1.91 7.47
CA VAL A 7 6.36 -0.56 7.34
C VAL A 7 5.58 0.25 6.31
N ALA A 8 5.45 1.55 6.54
CA ALA A 8 4.89 2.48 5.56
C ALA A 8 5.98 2.96 4.60
N PRO A 9 5.68 3.11 3.29
CA PRO A 9 6.66 3.56 2.31
C PRO A 9 7.07 5.03 2.46
N ILE A 10 6.43 5.77 3.35
CA ILE A 10 6.72 7.19 3.61
C ILE A 10 8.17 7.43 4.03
N ALA A 11 8.85 6.42 4.56
CA ALA A 11 10.28 6.51 4.90
C ALA A 11 11.17 6.66 3.65
N TRP A 12 10.68 6.24 2.48
CA TRP A 12 11.42 6.29 1.20
C TRP A 12 10.91 7.37 0.26
N SER A 13 9.60 7.61 0.26
CA SER A 13 8.99 8.64 -0.59
C SER A 13 7.71 9.14 0.06
N ASN A 14 7.38 10.40 -0.18
CA ASN A 14 6.23 11.05 0.44
C ASN A 14 5.20 11.42 -0.66
N ASP A 15 3.99 10.87 -0.55
CA ASP A 15 2.94 11.12 -1.54
C ASP A 15 2.38 12.56 -1.44
N ASP A 16 2.43 13.16 -0.24
CA ASP A 16 1.96 14.53 -0.01
C ASP A 16 3.02 15.58 -0.38
N MET A 17 4.29 15.19 -0.34
CA MET A 17 5.44 16.03 -0.72
C MET A 17 6.33 15.25 -1.71
N PRO A 18 5.91 15.20 -2.99
CA PRO A 18 6.59 14.34 -3.98
C PRO A 18 8.07 14.63 -4.20
N GLU A 19 8.54 15.81 -3.83
CA GLU A 19 9.97 16.17 -3.88
C GLU A 19 10.82 15.40 -2.85
N LEU A 20 10.18 14.85 -1.81
CA LEU A 20 10.88 14.05 -0.81
C LEU A 20 10.87 12.58 -1.24
N GLY A 21 12.04 12.11 -1.66
CA GLY A 21 12.20 10.72 -2.10
C GLY A 21 11.60 10.43 -3.48
N GLY A 22 11.33 11.46 -4.29
CA GLY A 22 10.73 11.29 -5.61
C GLY A 22 11.55 10.39 -6.54
N GLU A 23 12.86 10.38 -6.40
CA GLU A 23 13.78 9.57 -7.19
C GLU A 23 13.90 8.12 -6.68
N THR A 24 13.44 7.84 -5.47
CA THR A 24 13.48 6.49 -4.91
C THR A 24 12.47 5.60 -5.63
N THR A 25 12.94 4.51 -6.22
CA THR A 25 12.07 3.58 -6.94
C THR A 25 11.29 2.70 -5.97
N LEU A 26 10.15 2.17 -6.43
CA LEU A 26 9.40 1.18 -5.66
C LEU A 26 10.26 -0.06 -5.35
N GLU A 27 11.04 -0.52 -6.32
CA GLU A 27 11.93 -1.67 -6.15
C GLU A 27 12.95 -1.45 -5.04
N GLN A 28 13.54 -0.27 -4.97
CA GLN A 28 14.47 0.09 -3.89
C GLN A 28 13.76 0.05 -2.53
N CYS A 29 12.59 0.65 -2.44
CA CYS A 29 11.78 0.66 -1.21
C CYS A 29 11.48 -0.77 -0.73
N LEU A 30 10.99 -1.64 -1.64
CA LEU A 30 10.64 -3.01 -1.32
C LEU A 30 11.86 -3.84 -0.91
N LYS A 31 12.96 -3.67 -1.62
CA LYS A 31 14.23 -4.36 -1.31
C LYS A 31 14.70 -3.98 0.09
N GLU A 32 14.79 -2.70 0.38
CA GLU A 32 15.30 -2.21 1.67
C GLU A 32 14.34 -2.57 2.82
N ALA A 33 13.04 -2.56 2.59
CA ALA A 33 12.06 -3.00 3.57
C ALA A 33 12.27 -4.48 3.95
N ASN A 34 12.50 -5.33 2.95
CA ASN A 34 12.81 -6.74 3.20
C ASN A 34 14.16 -6.90 3.92
N GLU A 35 15.20 -6.19 3.49
CA GLU A 35 16.53 -6.22 4.11
C GLU A 35 16.48 -5.77 5.58
N ALA A 36 15.60 -4.82 5.91
CA ALA A 36 15.39 -4.35 7.29
C ALA A 36 14.63 -5.35 8.18
N GLY A 37 14.09 -6.42 7.58
CA GLY A 37 13.39 -7.47 8.32
C GLY A 37 11.88 -7.31 8.40
N TYR A 38 11.30 -6.36 7.67
CA TYR A 38 9.85 -6.25 7.57
C TYR A 38 9.27 -7.35 6.67
N ILE A 39 8.08 -7.83 7.01
CA ILE A 39 7.35 -8.83 6.22
C ILE A 39 6.06 -8.27 5.61
N GLY A 40 5.64 -7.09 6.07
CA GLY A 40 4.51 -6.37 5.51
C GLY A 40 4.88 -4.96 5.08
N ILE A 41 4.13 -4.43 4.14
CA ILE A 41 4.27 -3.05 3.71
C ILE A 41 2.90 -2.44 3.43
N GLU A 42 2.75 -1.17 3.79
CA GLU A 42 1.57 -0.39 3.46
C GLU A 42 1.65 0.08 2.01
N SER A 43 0.52 0.17 1.33
CA SER A 43 0.48 0.69 -0.04
C SER A 43 0.79 2.19 -0.08
N GLY A 44 1.31 2.65 -1.20
CA GLY A 44 1.60 4.06 -1.46
C GLY A 44 1.38 4.40 -2.92
N GLY A 45 1.60 5.67 -3.27
CA GLY A 45 1.31 6.19 -4.60
C GLY A 45 2.08 5.53 -5.74
N LYS A 46 3.26 4.98 -5.46
CA LYS A 46 4.09 4.28 -6.46
C LYS A 46 3.70 2.82 -6.67
N PHE A 47 2.79 2.29 -5.87
CA PHE A 47 2.40 0.88 -5.93
C PHE A 47 1.43 0.62 -7.08
N PRO A 48 1.55 -0.53 -7.78
CA PRO A 48 0.54 -0.96 -8.73
C PRO A 48 -0.85 -1.03 -8.09
N LYS A 49 -1.86 -0.64 -8.84
CA LYS A 49 -3.25 -0.62 -8.35
C LYS A 49 -4.03 -1.88 -8.72
N LYS A 50 -3.43 -2.76 -9.51
CA LYS A 50 -4.02 -4.04 -9.89
C LYS A 50 -3.35 -5.18 -9.13
N SER A 51 -4.13 -6.07 -8.56
CA SER A 51 -3.62 -7.23 -7.82
C SER A 51 -2.71 -8.11 -8.67
N SER A 52 -3.01 -8.25 -9.97
CA SER A 52 -2.21 -9.01 -10.92
C SER A 52 -0.79 -8.47 -11.11
N GLU A 53 -0.57 -7.21 -10.82
CA GLU A 53 0.74 -6.56 -10.89
C GLU A 53 1.39 -6.42 -9.50
N LEU A 54 0.58 -6.11 -8.48
CA LEU A 54 1.07 -5.86 -7.12
C LEU A 54 1.53 -7.13 -6.42
N ILE A 55 0.75 -8.21 -6.49
CA ILE A 55 1.08 -9.45 -5.79
C ILE A 55 2.42 -10.02 -6.24
N PRO A 56 2.69 -10.18 -7.56
CA PRO A 56 4.01 -10.67 -8.00
C PRO A 56 5.16 -9.73 -7.61
N LYS A 57 4.91 -8.42 -7.63
CA LYS A 57 5.91 -7.42 -7.23
C LYS A 57 6.30 -7.58 -5.76
N LEU A 58 5.32 -7.70 -4.87
CA LEU A 58 5.56 -7.90 -3.45
C LEU A 58 6.19 -9.27 -3.16
N ASP A 59 5.73 -10.32 -3.83
CA ASP A 59 6.28 -11.66 -3.66
C ASP A 59 7.76 -11.73 -4.03
N GLN A 60 8.19 -10.97 -5.04
CA GLN A 60 9.59 -10.86 -5.45
C GLN A 60 10.50 -10.42 -4.28
N PHE A 61 9.99 -9.63 -3.37
CA PHE A 61 10.72 -9.10 -2.21
C PHE A 61 10.29 -9.72 -0.88
N ASN A 62 9.54 -10.82 -0.90
CA ASN A 62 9.02 -11.52 0.28
C ASN A 62 8.20 -10.62 1.21
N LEU A 63 7.42 -9.71 0.63
CA LEU A 63 6.54 -8.80 1.36
C LEU A 63 5.08 -9.11 1.10
N LYS A 64 4.23 -8.75 2.06
CA LYS A 64 2.76 -8.81 1.93
C LYS A 64 2.19 -7.41 2.11
N LEU A 65 1.10 -7.12 1.41
CA LEU A 65 0.36 -5.89 1.65
C LEU A 65 -0.32 -5.98 3.02
N CYS A 66 -0.06 -5.04 3.92
CA CYS A 66 -0.62 -5.07 5.26
C CYS A 66 -1.66 -3.98 5.54
N SER A 67 -1.62 -2.88 4.82
CA SER A 67 -2.60 -1.80 4.92
C SER A 67 -2.47 -0.81 3.76
N GLY A 68 -3.29 0.21 3.78
CA GLY A 68 -3.20 1.34 2.85
C GLY A 68 -4.26 2.38 3.17
N TRP A 69 -4.02 3.59 2.73
CA TRP A 69 -4.90 4.72 2.98
C TRP A 69 -6.00 4.84 1.93
N TYR A 70 -7.20 5.21 2.39
CA TYR A 70 -8.28 5.66 1.53
C TYR A 70 -8.82 7.00 2.03
N GLY A 71 -8.76 8.01 1.18
CA GLY A 71 -9.29 9.33 1.50
C GLY A 71 -10.79 9.42 1.23
N ALA A 72 -11.63 9.14 2.21
CA ALA A 72 -13.07 9.31 2.09
C ALA A 72 -13.46 10.78 2.03
N ASN A 73 -14.46 11.11 1.20
CA ASN A 73 -14.93 12.49 1.02
C ASN A 73 -16.44 12.62 1.27
N LEU A 74 -16.88 12.18 2.44
CA LEU A 74 -18.29 12.21 2.86
C LEU A 74 -18.86 13.63 3.04
N ARG A 75 -18.01 14.64 3.02
CA ARG A 75 -18.44 16.05 3.03
C ARG A 75 -19.00 16.50 1.68
N LYS A 76 -18.55 15.88 0.60
CA LYS A 76 -18.94 16.25 -0.77
C LYS A 76 -19.77 15.15 -1.44
N ASN A 77 -19.46 13.89 -1.13
CA ASN A 77 -20.09 12.74 -1.76
C ASN A 77 -21.14 12.11 -0.85
N SER A 78 -22.17 11.52 -1.46
CA SER A 78 -23.11 10.69 -0.75
C SER A 78 -22.44 9.39 -0.29
N VAL A 79 -23.07 8.68 0.65
CA VAL A 79 -22.61 7.36 1.11
C VAL A 79 -22.51 6.39 -0.06
N GLU A 80 -23.50 6.41 -0.97
CA GLU A 80 -23.49 5.51 -2.12
C GLU A 80 -22.34 5.80 -3.09
N GLU A 81 -22.00 7.07 -3.30
CA GLU A 81 -20.85 7.47 -4.11
C GLU A 81 -19.53 7.01 -3.47
N GLU A 82 -19.39 7.18 -2.15
CA GLU A 82 -18.19 6.72 -1.44
C GLU A 82 -18.05 5.20 -1.44
N LYS A 83 -19.15 4.46 -1.30
CA LYS A 83 -19.12 3.01 -1.43
C LYS A 83 -18.59 2.55 -2.79
N LYS A 84 -18.98 3.23 -3.85
CA LYS A 84 -18.46 2.95 -5.20
C LYS A 84 -16.98 3.31 -5.32
N SER A 85 -16.58 4.45 -4.79
CA SER A 85 -15.19 4.93 -4.87
C SER A 85 -14.21 4.01 -4.16
N ILE A 86 -14.58 3.50 -2.98
CA ILE A 86 -13.69 2.62 -2.21
C ILE A 86 -13.63 1.19 -2.75
N GLN A 87 -14.59 0.79 -3.58
CA GLN A 87 -14.74 -0.62 -3.99
C GLN A 87 -13.49 -1.17 -4.67
N GLU A 88 -12.86 -0.39 -5.53
CA GLU A 88 -11.67 -0.79 -6.27
C GLU A 88 -10.50 -1.13 -5.32
N GLN A 89 -10.32 -0.31 -4.29
CA GLN A 89 -9.28 -0.54 -3.27
C GLN A 89 -9.63 -1.70 -2.35
N LEU A 90 -10.91 -1.88 -2.01
CA LEU A 90 -11.35 -3.04 -1.24
C LEU A 90 -11.11 -4.35 -1.99
N ASP A 91 -11.37 -4.37 -3.30
CA ASP A 91 -11.11 -5.54 -4.14
C ASP A 91 -9.61 -5.86 -4.19
N LEU A 92 -8.77 -4.84 -4.37
CA LEU A 92 -7.32 -4.99 -4.33
C LEU A 92 -6.86 -5.58 -2.99
N PHE A 93 -7.35 -5.04 -1.89
CA PHE A 93 -6.95 -5.47 -0.54
C PHE A 93 -7.43 -6.89 -0.25
N LYS A 94 -8.62 -7.24 -0.72
CA LYS A 94 -9.14 -8.61 -0.63
C LYS A 94 -8.27 -9.58 -1.40
N ASP A 95 -7.90 -9.25 -2.63
CA ASP A 95 -7.04 -10.09 -3.46
C ASP A 95 -5.64 -10.28 -2.85
N CYS A 96 -5.14 -9.26 -2.18
CA CYS A 96 -3.83 -9.29 -1.49
C CYS A 96 -3.90 -9.89 -0.08
N ASP A 97 -5.08 -10.25 0.40
CA ASP A 97 -5.31 -10.70 1.78
C ASP A 97 -4.79 -9.69 2.82
N ALA A 98 -4.95 -8.40 2.53
CA ALA A 98 -4.54 -7.33 3.44
C ALA A 98 -5.53 -7.21 4.60
N PRO A 99 -5.04 -7.12 5.86
CA PRO A 99 -5.91 -7.19 7.03
C PRO A 99 -6.73 -5.92 7.29
N CYS A 100 -6.30 -4.77 6.79
CA CYS A 100 -7.01 -3.53 7.08
C CYS A 100 -6.81 -2.46 6.01
N ILE A 101 -7.73 -1.51 6.00
CA ILE A 101 -7.66 -0.24 5.25
C ILE A 101 -7.77 0.90 6.26
N VAL A 102 -7.05 1.99 6.02
CA VAL A 102 -6.99 3.17 6.90
C VAL A 102 -7.65 4.36 6.24
#